data_c2f032dd14c6fe3e85ed4da9f0f88ff4
#
_entry.id   c2f032dd14c6fe3e85ed4da9f0f88ff4
#
_cell.length_a   1.000
_cell.length_b   1.000
_cell.length_c   1.000
_cell.angle_alpha   90.00
_cell.angle_beta   90.00
_cell.angle_gamma   90.00
#
_symmetry.space_group_name_H-M   'P 1'
#
loop_
_entity.id
_entity.type
_entity.pdbx_description
1 polymer ?
#
loop_
_entity_poly.entity_id
_entity_poly.type
_entity_poly.pdbx_seq_one_letter_code
_entity_poly.pdbx_strand_id
1 'polypeptide(L)'
;MIKCIVIDDEPLAQVLLVSQLKKIPDIETIAVFDNAFDAMKFIKTKEVDLVFCDIQMPDMNGISLLKSLVTPPLFVFVTGHPDYALMGYELDVLDYILKPFDVERLVKTINKAQAILNYGNSAAKDFMIIKDRSHLIITPYNEVFFVKGNKDYICIDTLEKNYNVYKKLIEMETSLSNAKQFVRVHKSYIVNLDFAKRVEGNVIIMKGSIQEIPIGRQYRSE
;
A
#
# COMPACT_ATOMS: atom_id res chain seq x y z
N MET A 1 15.71 0.78 9.11
CA MET A 1 16.23 -0.47 8.49
C MET A 1 15.03 -1.28 8.04
N ILE A 2 14.97 -1.69 6.77
CA ILE A 2 13.88 -2.47 6.16
C ILE A 2 14.02 -3.93 6.58
N LYS A 3 13.03 -4.49 7.24
CA LYS A 3 12.98 -5.92 7.58
C LYS A 3 12.44 -6.71 6.39
N CYS A 4 13.28 -7.49 5.71
CA CYS A 4 12.83 -8.30 4.59
C CYS A 4 12.90 -9.81 4.88
N ILE A 5 12.10 -10.57 4.14
CA ILE A 5 12.19 -12.02 4.05
C ILE A 5 12.41 -12.47 2.61
N VAL A 6 13.01 -13.63 2.45
CA VAL A 6 13.23 -14.29 1.16
C VAL A 6 12.48 -15.60 1.14
N ILE A 7 11.75 -15.87 0.05
CA ILE A 7 10.96 -17.07 -0.15
C ILE A 7 11.30 -17.65 -1.53
N ASP A 8 11.94 -18.81 -1.56
CA ASP A 8 12.38 -19.46 -2.80
C ASP A 8 12.65 -20.94 -2.48
N ASP A 9 12.15 -21.88 -3.24
CA ASP A 9 12.36 -23.31 -2.99
C ASP A 9 13.76 -23.81 -3.41
N GLU A 10 14.51 -22.97 -4.14
CA GLU A 10 15.85 -23.26 -4.61
C GLU A 10 16.93 -22.73 -3.64
N PRO A 11 17.68 -23.61 -2.88
CA PRO A 11 18.64 -23.13 -1.89
C PRO A 11 19.75 -22.23 -2.44
N LEU A 12 20.20 -22.49 -3.68
CA LEU A 12 21.23 -21.65 -4.31
C LEU A 12 20.71 -20.23 -4.62
N ALA A 13 19.46 -20.12 -5.06
CA ALA A 13 18.83 -18.83 -5.32
C ALA A 13 18.67 -18.03 -4.01
N GLN A 14 18.27 -18.69 -2.92
CA GLN A 14 18.21 -18.08 -1.58
C GLN A 14 19.57 -17.51 -1.17
N VAL A 15 20.63 -18.35 -1.23
CA VAL A 15 22.00 -17.94 -0.85
C VAL A 15 22.47 -16.76 -1.69
N LEU A 16 22.25 -16.80 -3.00
CA LEU A 16 22.63 -15.73 -3.90
C LEU A 16 21.91 -14.43 -3.53
N LEU A 17 20.58 -14.45 -3.42
CA LEU A 17 19.78 -13.26 -3.11
C LEU A 17 20.17 -12.66 -1.75
N VAL A 18 20.26 -13.48 -0.71
CA VAL A 18 20.68 -13.04 0.64
C VAL A 18 22.09 -12.45 0.61
N SER A 19 23.03 -13.06 -0.13
CA SER A 19 24.40 -12.54 -0.26
C SER A 19 24.47 -11.17 -0.94
N GLN A 20 23.57 -10.91 -1.90
CA GLN A 20 23.47 -9.62 -2.57
C GLN A 20 22.79 -8.58 -1.67
N LEU A 21 21.71 -8.95 -0.98
CA LEU A 21 21.01 -8.06 -0.04
C LEU A 21 21.93 -7.60 1.10
N LYS A 22 22.80 -8.45 1.63
CA LYS A 22 23.81 -8.10 2.65
C LYS A 22 24.78 -6.98 2.24
N LYS A 23 24.96 -6.73 0.94
CA LYS A 23 25.84 -5.65 0.43
C LYS A 23 25.14 -4.29 0.42
N ILE A 24 23.84 -4.26 0.63
CA ILE A 24 23.02 -3.04 0.52
C ILE A 24 22.74 -2.53 1.94
N PRO A 25 23.01 -1.25 2.23
CA PRO A 25 22.70 -0.68 3.54
C PRO A 25 21.19 -0.57 3.76
N ASP A 26 20.80 -0.43 5.03
CA ASP A 26 19.41 -0.16 5.46
C ASP A 26 18.38 -1.25 5.15
N ILE A 27 18.83 -2.48 4.81
CA ILE A 27 17.97 -3.66 4.69
C ILE A 27 18.53 -4.81 5.52
N GLU A 28 17.64 -5.54 6.16
CA GLU A 28 17.97 -6.72 6.97
C GLU A 28 17.09 -7.90 6.54
N THR A 29 17.73 -9.01 6.16
CA THR A 29 17.03 -10.27 5.92
C THR A 29 16.79 -10.97 7.27
N ILE A 30 15.55 -10.92 7.76
CA ILE A 30 15.18 -11.45 9.07
C ILE A 30 14.78 -12.93 9.05
N ALA A 31 14.40 -13.47 7.88
CA ALA A 31 14.10 -14.88 7.69
C ALA A 31 14.21 -15.29 6.21
N VAL A 32 14.40 -16.59 5.99
CA VAL A 32 14.43 -17.23 4.66
C VAL A 32 13.56 -18.48 4.72
N PHE A 33 12.72 -18.69 3.71
CA PHE A 33 11.79 -19.80 3.62
C PHE A 33 11.93 -20.52 2.29
N ASP A 34 11.79 -21.83 2.31
CA ASP A 34 11.77 -22.70 1.13
C ASP A 34 10.34 -23.03 0.65
N ASN A 35 9.32 -22.53 1.36
CA ASN A 35 7.92 -22.75 1.01
C ASN A 35 7.02 -21.56 1.44
N ALA A 36 5.91 -21.42 0.73
CA ALA A 36 4.95 -20.32 0.95
C ALA A 36 4.18 -20.45 2.28
N PHE A 37 3.91 -21.69 2.79
CA PHE A 37 3.08 -21.87 3.98
C PHE A 37 3.77 -21.37 5.25
N ASP A 38 5.05 -21.67 5.42
CA ASP A 38 5.79 -21.23 6.60
C ASP A 38 6.07 -19.71 6.54
N ALA A 39 6.35 -19.18 5.34
CA ALA A 39 6.43 -17.74 5.11
C ALA A 39 5.12 -17.03 5.48
N MET A 40 3.96 -17.58 5.07
CA MET A 40 2.65 -17.02 5.40
C MET A 40 2.39 -16.99 6.92
N LYS A 41 2.76 -18.05 7.65
CA LYS A 41 2.66 -18.08 9.13
C LYS A 41 3.53 -16.99 9.75
N PHE A 42 4.75 -16.82 9.24
CA PHE A 42 5.68 -15.82 9.74
C PHE A 42 5.17 -14.39 9.50
N ILE A 43 4.70 -14.08 8.30
CA ILE A 43 4.15 -12.77 7.93
C ILE A 43 2.95 -12.38 8.83
N LYS A 44 2.12 -13.36 9.23
CA LYS A 44 0.96 -13.11 10.12
C LYS A 44 1.36 -12.81 11.57
N THR A 45 2.56 -13.17 11.99
CA THR A 45 2.99 -13.08 13.40
C THR A 45 4.12 -12.10 13.64
N LYS A 46 4.81 -11.67 12.61
CA LYS A 46 5.97 -10.78 12.68
C LYS A 46 5.80 -9.58 11.76
N GLU A 47 6.41 -8.49 12.15
CA GLU A 47 6.51 -7.32 11.29
C GLU A 47 7.51 -7.58 10.16
N VAL A 48 7.01 -7.58 8.94
CA VAL A 48 7.78 -7.71 7.71
C VAL A 48 7.45 -6.52 6.83
N ASP A 49 8.47 -5.79 6.39
CA ASP A 49 8.29 -4.61 5.52
C ASP A 49 8.30 -4.99 4.04
N LEU A 50 9.14 -5.98 3.67
CA LEU A 50 9.39 -6.33 2.28
C LEU A 50 9.54 -7.84 2.12
N VAL A 51 8.92 -8.41 1.09
CA VAL A 51 9.01 -9.82 0.72
C VAL A 51 9.64 -9.94 -0.66
N PHE A 52 10.73 -10.70 -0.77
CA PHE A 52 11.25 -11.21 -2.02
C PHE A 52 10.77 -12.65 -2.18
N CYS A 53 10.00 -12.94 -3.22
CA CYS A 53 9.35 -14.24 -3.38
C CYS A 53 9.54 -14.77 -4.81
N ASP A 54 9.96 -16.03 -4.94
CA ASP A 54 9.81 -16.70 -6.23
C ASP A 54 8.33 -16.94 -6.53
N ILE A 55 7.98 -16.92 -7.80
CA ILE A 55 6.63 -17.24 -8.27
C ILE A 55 6.41 -18.73 -8.28
N GLN A 56 7.37 -19.49 -8.83
CA GLN A 56 7.23 -20.93 -9.00
C GLN A 56 7.82 -21.67 -7.80
N MET A 57 6.94 -22.11 -6.93
CA MET A 57 7.29 -22.96 -5.77
C MET A 57 6.31 -24.13 -5.69
N PRO A 58 6.73 -25.29 -5.15
CA PRO A 58 5.84 -26.41 -4.88
C PRO A 58 4.64 -26.02 -3.99
N ASP A 59 3.55 -26.74 -4.10
CA ASP A 59 2.32 -26.66 -3.31
C ASP A 59 1.57 -25.31 -3.44
N MET A 60 2.21 -24.18 -3.19
CA MET A 60 1.64 -22.85 -3.29
C MET A 60 2.61 -21.90 -3.98
N ASN A 61 2.23 -21.36 -5.14
CA ASN A 61 3.04 -20.38 -5.84
C ASN A 61 3.00 -18.99 -5.15
N GLY A 62 4.00 -18.14 -5.46
CA GLY A 62 4.14 -16.81 -4.85
C GLY A 62 2.95 -15.88 -5.09
N ILE A 63 2.25 -16.01 -6.23
CA ILE A 63 1.05 -15.23 -6.56
C ILE A 63 -0.12 -15.63 -5.65
N SER A 64 -0.29 -16.93 -5.43
CA SER A 64 -1.32 -17.45 -4.52
C SER A 64 -1.04 -17.05 -3.08
N LEU A 65 0.23 -17.05 -2.66
CA LEU A 65 0.64 -16.52 -1.36
C LEU A 65 0.22 -15.05 -1.22
N LEU A 66 0.59 -14.18 -2.15
CA LEU A 66 0.25 -12.76 -2.11
C LEU A 66 -1.27 -12.55 -2.00
N LYS A 67 -2.06 -13.24 -2.83
CA LYS A 67 -3.53 -13.14 -2.82
C LYS A 67 -4.18 -13.66 -1.54
N SER A 68 -3.52 -14.53 -0.79
CA SER A 68 -4.01 -15.09 0.48
C SER A 68 -3.81 -14.15 1.69
N LEU A 69 -2.99 -13.11 1.53
CA LEU A 69 -2.71 -12.14 2.59
C LEU A 69 -3.73 -11.00 2.55
N VAL A 70 -4.38 -10.73 3.68
CA VAL A 70 -5.38 -9.63 3.81
C VAL A 70 -4.69 -8.26 3.73
N THR A 71 -3.54 -8.12 4.40
CA THR A 71 -2.70 -6.92 4.40
C THR A 71 -1.27 -7.34 4.10
N PRO A 72 -0.91 -7.50 2.82
CA PRO A 72 0.43 -7.92 2.46
C PRO A 72 1.45 -6.82 2.76
N PRO A 73 2.68 -7.18 3.17
CA PRO A 73 3.82 -6.28 3.12
C PRO A 73 4.13 -5.87 1.68
N LEU A 74 5.11 -5.00 1.45
CA LEU A 74 5.61 -4.75 0.10
C LEU A 74 6.11 -6.06 -0.50
N PHE A 75 5.71 -6.34 -1.76
CA PHE A 75 6.03 -7.61 -2.41
C PHE A 75 6.85 -7.39 -3.68
N VAL A 76 7.90 -8.20 -3.83
CA VAL A 76 8.76 -8.25 -5.02
C VAL A 76 8.83 -9.68 -5.49
N PHE A 77 8.47 -9.92 -6.73
CA PHE A 77 8.70 -11.23 -7.35
C PHE A 77 10.11 -11.31 -7.93
N VAL A 78 10.82 -12.42 -7.64
CA VAL A 78 12.16 -12.71 -8.13
C VAL A 78 12.15 -14.08 -8.80
N THR A 79 12.07 -14.13 -10.12
CA THR A 79 11.81 -15.40 -10.84
C THR A 79 12.59 -15.51 -12.14
N GLY A 80 12.80 -16.73 -12.62
CA GLY A 80 13.40 -17.03 -13.92
C GLY A 80 12.40 -16.92 -15.11
N HIS A 81 11.11 -16.66 -14.85
CA HIS A 81 10.07 -16.75 -15.86
C HIS A 81 9.57 -15.37 -16.30
N PRO A 82 9.88 -14.92 -17.51
CA PRO A 82 9.47 -13.59 -18.01
C PRO A 82 7.97 -13.45 -18.23
N ASP A 83 7.25 -14.55 -18.47
CA ASP A 83 5.82 -14.55 -18.82
C ASP A 83 4.93 -13.98 -17.70
N TYR A 84 5.38 -14.05 -16.45
CA TYR A 84 4.66 -13.48 -15.31
C TYR A 84 4.84 -11.97 -15.13
N ALA A 85 5.74 -11.33 -15.89
CA ALA A 85 5.97 -9.89 -15.79
C ALA A 85 4.71 -9.06 -16.14
N LEU A 86 3.91 -9.54 -17.10
CA LEU A 86 2.63 -8.91 -17.45
C LEU A 86 1.58 -9.03 -16.34
N MET A 87 1.58 -10.13 -15.59
CA MET A 87 0.68 -10.33 -14.45
C MET A 87 1.06 -9.47 -13.24
N GLY A 88 2.31 -9.07 -13.11
CA GLY A 88 2.78 -8.16 -12.04
C GLY A 88 2.07 -6.80 -12.07
N TYR A 89 1.63 -6.33 -13.23
CA TYR A 89 0.84 -5.10 -13.37
C TYR A 89 -0.57 -5.21 -12.76
N GLU A 90 -1.15 -6.41 -12.72
CA GLU A 90 -2.48 -6.65 -12.14
C GLU A 90 -2.44 -6.91 -10.63
N LEU A 91 -1.27 -7.27 -10.09
CA LEU A 91 -1.12 -7.75 -8.71
C LEU A 91 -0.68 -6.70 -7.69
N ASP A 92 -0.49 -5.43 -8.13
CA ASP A 92 -0.07 -4.31 -7.27
C ASP A 92 1.20 -4.58 -6.43
N VAL A 93 2.18 -5.30 -7.04
CA VAL A 93 3.47 -5.56 -6.41
C VAL A 93 4.44 -4.40 -6.59
N LEU A 94 5.38 -4.26 -5.67
CA LEU A 94 6.40 -3.21 -5.72
C LEU A 94 7.29 -3.31 -6.95
N ASP A 95 7.71 -4.53 -7.29
CA ASP A 95 8.62 -4.77 -8.39
C ASP A 95 8.60 -6.23 -8.84
N TYR A 96 9.18 -6.46 -10.02
CA TYR A 96 9.38 -7.77 -10.61
C TYR A 96 10.82 -7.89 -11.10
N ILE A 97 11.58 -8.83 -10.56
CA ILE A 97 13.00 -9.04 -10.85
C ILE A 97 13.16 -10.36 -11.60
N LEU A 98 13.72 -10.30 -12.80
CA LEU A 98 14.04 -11.51 -13.55
C LEU A 98 15.43 -12.04 -13.15
N LYS A 99 15.52 -13.34 -12.88
CA LYS A 99 16.80 -14.05 -12.69
C LYS A 99 17.46 -14.28 -14.08
N PRO A 100 18.78 -14.07 -14.26
CA PRO A 100 19.73 -13.58 -13.27
C PRO A 100 19.65 -12.05 -13.09
N PHE A 101 19.97 -11.56 -11.90
CA PHE A 101 19.98 -10.15 -11.55
C PHE A 101 21.30 -9.75 -10.88
N ASP A 102 21.62 -8.47 -10.94
CA ASP A 102 22.77 -7.85 -10.27
C ASP A 102 22.35 -7.04 -9.02
N VAL A 103 23.35 -6.57 -8.27
CA VAL A 103 23.13 -5.73 -7.09
C VAL A 103 22.44 -4.41 -7.44
N GLU A 104 22.78 -3.82 -8.59
CA GLU A 104 22.21 -2.54 -9.00
C GLU A 104 20.69 -2.64 -9.20
N ARG A 105 20.22 -3.79 -9.72
CA ARG A 105 18.79 -4.07 -9.88
C ARG A 105 18.07 -4.13 -8.52
N LEU A 106 18.68 -4.78 -7.52
CA LEU A 106 18.17 -4.85 -6.15
C LEU A 106 18.16 -3.47 -5.49
N VAL A 107 19.23 -2.68 -5.64
CA VAL A 107 19.30 -1.30 -5.10
C VAL A 107 18.13 -0.45 -5.61
N LYS A 108 17.81 -0.52 -6.90
CA LYS A 108 16.65 0.21 -7.47
C LYS A 108 15.34 -0.19 -6.80
N THR A 109 15.14 -1.49 -6.57
CA THR A 109 13.94 -2.02 -5.89
C THR A 109 13.88 -1.58 -4.43
N ILE A 110 15.01 -1.65 -3.72
CA ILE A 110 15.08 -1.25 -2.30
C ILE A 110 14.85 0.26 -2.14
N ASN A 111 15.38 1.09 -3.05
CA ASN A 111 15.11 2.52 -3.05
C ASN A 111 13.60 2.82 -3.24
N LYS A 112 12.90 2.07 -4.10
CA LYS A 112 11.44 2.16 -4.22
C LYS A 112 10.75 1.77 -2.91
N ALA A 113 11.19 0.67 -2.27
CA ALA A 113 10.65 0.23 -0.98
C ALA A 113 10.89 1.29 0.09
N GLN A 114 12.11 1.82 0.19
CA GLN A 114 12.45 2.90 1.14
C GLN A 114 11.59 4.14 0.93
N ALA A 115 11.38 4.55 -0.32
CA ALA A 115 10.50 5.68 -0.61
C ALA A 115 9.10 5.42 -0.03
N ILE A 116 8.49 4.25 -0.30
CA ILE A 116 7.14 3.92 0.19
C ILE A 116 7.12 3.79 1.72
N LEU A 117 8.10 3.12 2.33
CA LEU A 117 8.16 2.90 3.77
C LEU A 117 8.51 4.17 4.55
N ASN A 118 9.42 5.01 4.02
CA ASN A 118 9.74 6.30 4.61
C ASN A 118 8.56 7.27 4.53
N TYR A 119 7.78 7.21 3.46
CA TYR A 119 6.50 7.88 3.37
C TYR A 119 5.48 7.31 4.37
N GLY A 120 5.65 6.05 4.81
CA GLY A 120 4.84 5.42 5.88
C GLY A 120 5.28 5.74 7.30
N ASN A 121 6.57 6.01 7.53
CA ASN A 121 7.19 6.20 8.86
C ASN A 121 7.52 7.65 9.23
N SER A 122 7.50 8.60 8.29
CA SER A 122 7.55 10.01 8.68
C SER A 122 6.22 10.38 9.33
N ALA A 123 6.29 11.04 10.45
CA ALA A 123 5.18 11.53 11.25
C ALA A 123 3.98 11.93 10.38
N ALA A 124 2.81 11.32 10.64
CA ALA A 124 1.53 11.53 9.98
C ALA A 124 1.69 11.91 8.49
N LYS A 125 1.44 10.96 7.58
CA LYS A 125 1.43 11.28 6.13
C LYS A 125 0.63 12.55 5.92
N ASP A 126 1.31 13.63 5.57
CA ASP A 126 0.63 14.89 5.24
C ASP A 126 0.11 14.89 3.78
N PHE A 127 0.08 13.71 3.14
CA PHE A 127 -0.41 13.56 1.75
C PHE A 127 -1.03 12.18 1.52
N MET A 128 -1.90 12.09 0.51
CA MET A 128 -2.38 10.83 -0.04
C MET A 128 -1.84 10.58 -1.45
N ILE A 129 -1.73 9.30 -1.79
CA ILE A 129 -1.39 8.88 -3.16
C ILE A 129 -2.68 8.51 -3.87
N ILE A 130 -2.96 9.21 -4.96
CA ILE A 130 -4.11 8.98 -5.82
C ILE A 130 -3.63 8.29 -7.10
N LYS A 131 -4.20 7.13 -7.40
CA LYS A 131 -3.93 6.43 -8.67
C LYS A 131 -4.95 6.90 -9.70
N ASP A 132 -4.51 7.75 -10.62
CA ASP A 132 -5.32 8.20 -11.76
C ASP A 132 -4.78 7.55 -13.05
N ARG A 133 -5.49 6.52 -13.53
CA ARG A 133 -5.09 5.70 -14.69
C ARG A 133 -3.68 5.12 -14.52
N SER A 134 -2.69 5.63 -15.29
CA SER A 134 -1.27 5.21 -15.26
C SER A 134 -0.39 6.09 -14.37
N HIS A 135 -0.93 7.12 -13.73
CA HIS A 135 -0.17 8.10 -12.95
C HIS A 135 -0.47 7.95 -11.46
N LEU A 136 0.59 8.10 -10.66
CA LEU A 136 0.49 8.27 -9.22
C LEU A 136 0.60 9.76 -8.90
N ILE A 137 -0.44 10.31 -8.32
CA ILE A 137 -0.53 11.72 -7.94
C ILE A 137 -0.35 11.80 -6.43
N ILE A 138 0.64 12.56 -5.98
CA ILE A 138 0.87 12.83 -4.56
C ILE A 138 0.11 14.11 -4.22
N THR A 139 -0.93 13.98 -3.41
CA THR A 139 -1.81 15.09 -3.01
C THR A 139 -1.64 15.34 -1.52
N PRO A 140 -1.13 16.50 -1.10
CA PRO A 140 -1.05 16.87 0.31
C PRO A 140 -2.43 16.84 0.99
N TYR A 141 -2.49 16.46 2.26
CA TYR A 141 -3.76 16.42 2.99
C TYR A 141 -4.42 17.78 3.13
N ASN A 142 -3.62 18.83 3.21
CA ASN A 142 -4.12 20.22 3.21
C ASN A 142 -4.68 20.68 1.86
N GLU A 143 -4.75 19.84 0.86
CA GLU A 143 -5.41 20.07 -0.42
C GLU A 143 -6.66 19.18 -0.60
N VAL A 144 -6.93 18.26 0.32
CA VAL A 144 -8.06 17.33 0.23
C VAL A 144 -9.19 17.74 1.15
N PHE A 145 -10.36 18.04 0.61
CA PHE A 145 -11.54 18.42 1.38
C PHE A 145 -12.28 17.23 1.98
N PHE A 146 -12.63 16.26 1.13
CA PHE A 146 -13.35 15.05 1.54
C PHE A 146 -13.22 13.94 0.51
N VAL A 147 -13.60 12.74 0.92
CA VAL A 147 -13.73 11.56 0.04
C VAL A 147 -15.17 11.10 0.06
N LYS A 148 -15.78 10.99 -1.13
CA LYS A 148 -17.16 10.51 -1.33
C LYS A 148 -17.14 9.13 -1.96
N GLY A 149 -17.80 8.16 -1.31
CA GLY A 149 -18.01 6.82 -1.86
C GLY A 149 -19.14 6.78 -2.88
N ASN A 150 -18.93 6.10 -3.99
CA ASN A 150 -19.91 5.83 -5.04
C ASN A 150 -19.74 4.39 -5.55
N LYS A 151 -20.42 3.44 -4.87
CA LYS A 151 -20.30 1.99 -5.14
C LYS A 151 -18.85 1.50 -5.03
N ASP A 152 -18.27 1.06 -6.15
CA ASP A 152 -16.89 0.55 -6.25
C ASP A 152 -15.86 1.64 -6.51
N TYR A 153 -16.28 2.89 -6.59
CA TYR A 153 -15.43 4.05 -6.79
C TYR A 153 -15.51 5.00 -5.61
N ILE A 154 -14.45 5.76 -5.43
CA ILE A 154 -14.44 6.95 -4.58
C ILE A 154 -14.15 8.18 -5.42
N CYS A 155 -14.77 9.29 -5.07
CA CYS A 155 -14.43 10.61 -5.57
C CYS A 155 -13.67 11.35 -4.47
N ILE A 156 -12.44 11.75 -4.74
CA ILE A 156 -11.58 12.54 -3.85
C ILE A 156 -11.69 13.98 -4.30
N ASP A 157 -12.22 14.83 -3.44
CA ASP A 157 -12.41 16.26 -3.69
C ASP A 157 -11.19 17.03 -3.18
N THR A 158 -10.53 17.77 -4.07
CA THR A 158 -9.29 18.51 -3.75
C THR A 158 -9.38 19.97 -4.19
N LEU A 159 -8.41 20.76 -3.78
CA LEU A 159 -8.29 22.18 -4.20
C LEU A 159 -8.15 22.32 -5.72
N GLU A 160 -7.49 21.40 -6.39
CA GLU A 160 -7.22 21.47 -7.82
C GLU A 160 -8.38 20.91 -8.64
N LYS A 161 -8.80 19.67 -8.36
CA LYS A 161 -9.86 18.95 -9.09
C LYS A 161 -10.36 17.73 -8.32
N ASN A 162 -11.37 17.09 -8.88
CA ASN A 162 -11.90 15.83 -8.34
C ASN A 162 -11.27 14.63 -9.04
N TYR A 163 -10.86 13.64 -8.25
CA TYR A 163 -10.31 12.38 -8.75
C TYR A 163 -11.29 11.24 -8.50
N ASN A 164 -11.60 10.47 -9.55
CA ASN A 164 -12.40 9.25 -9.44
C ASN A 164 -11.47 8.03 -9.45
N VAL A 165 -11.44 7.29 -8.35
CA VAL A 165 -10.54 6.15 -8.15
C VAL A 165 -11.35 4.89 -7.92
N TYR A 166 -10.97 3.79 -8.59
CA TYR A 166 -11.53 2.47 -8.33
C TYR A 166 -10.99 1.95 -6.99
N LYS A 167 -11.72 2.21 -5.93
CA LYS A 167 -11.39 1.83 -4.56
C LYS A 167 -12.65 1.93 -3.70
N LYS A 168 -12.82 1.05 -2.75
CA LYS A 168 -13.92 1.13 -1.78
C LYS A 168 -13.63 2.16 -0.69
N LEU A 169 -14.68 2.82 -0.19
CA LEU A 169 -14.53 3.83 0.85
C LEU A 169 -13.92 3.27 2.15
N ILE A 170 -14.21 2.01 2.48
CA ILE A 170 -13.64 1.32 3.65
C ILE A 170 -12.12 1.12 3.51
N GLU A 171 -11.63 0.84 2.31
CA GLU A 171 -10.20 0.70 2.04
C GLU A 171 -9.48 2.05 2.15
N MET A 172 -10.15 3.13 1.73
CA MET A 172 -9.63 4.48 1.88
C MET A 172 -9.59 4.88 3.37
N GLU A 173 -10.63 4.58 4.14
CA GLU A 173 -10.66 4.80 5.59
C GLU A 173 -9.50 4.11 6.29
N THR A 174 -9.24 2.84 5.97
CA THR A 174 -8.09 2.09 6.49
C THR A 174 -6.75 2.76 6.10
N SER A 175 -6.64 3.25 4.86
CA SER A 175 -5.43 3.97 4.40
C SER A 175 -5.20 5.29 5.13
N LEU A 176 -6.26 5.91 5.66
CA LEU A 176 -6.24 7.19 6.38
C LEU A 176 -6.24 7.02 7.91
N SER A 177 -6.16 5.79 8.43
CA SER A 177 -6.25 5.51 9.88
C SER A 177 -5.26 6.27 10.74
N ASN A 178 -4.08 6.61 10.20
CA ASN A 178 -3.05 7.40 10.89
C ASN A 178 -3.21 8.93 10.68
N ALA A 179 -4.12 9.36 9.82
CA ALA A 179 -4.37 10.76 9.49
C ALA A 179 -5.58 11.26 10.29
N LYS A 180 -5.36 11.71 11.55
CA LYS A 180 -6.40 12.09 12.51
C LYS A 180 -7.36 13.17 12.03
N GLN A 181 -6.96 13.99 11.05
CA GLN A 181 -7.81 15.00 10.43
C GLN A 181 -8.91 14.41 9.56
N PHE A 182 -8.77 13.16 9.08
CA PHE A 182 -9.79 12.50 8.28
C PHE A 182 -10.70 11.65 9.14
N VAL A 183 -11.98 12.01 9.16
CA VAL A 183 -13.00 11.33 9.97
C VAL A 183 -14.12 10.85 9.07
N ARG A 184 -14.54 9.60 9.26
CA ARG A 184 -15.71 9.08 8.58
C ARG A 184 -16.99 9.58 9.28
N VAL A 185 -17.77 10.37 8.58
CA VAL A 185 -18.97 11.03 9.12
C VAL A 185 -20.27 10.47 8.55
N HIS A 186 -20.18 9.65 7.51
CA HIS A 186 -21.34 9.04 6.85
C HIS A 186 -20.93 7.72 6.17
N LYS A 187 -21.90 6.83 5.90
CA LYS A 187 -21.66 5.62 5.11
C LYS A 187 -20.96 5.89 3.77
N SER A 188 -21.07 7.10 3.24
CA SER A 188 -20.54 7.52 1.94
C SER A 188 -19.57 8.70 2.02
N TYR A 189 -19.14 9.16 3.21
CA TYR A 189 -18.24 10.30 3.32
C TYR A 189 -17.19 10.14 4.42
N ILE A 190 -15.94 10.49 4.05
CA ILE A 190 -14.81 10.76 4.95
C ILE A 190 -14.45 12.23 4.74
N VAL A 191 -14.35 13.01 5.80
CA VAL A 191 -14.15 14.47 5.77
C VAL A 191 -12.80 14.82 6.38
N ASN A 192 -12.10 15.76 5.78
CA ASN A 192 -10.95 16.40 6.41
C ASN A 192 -11.45 17.54 7.33
N LEU A 193 -11.25 17.36 8.63
CA LEU A 193 -11.71 18.31 9.66
C LEU A 193 -11.02 19.68 9.57
N ASP A 194 -9.82 19.77 9.02
CA ASP A 194 -9.11 21.04 8.84
C ASP A 194 -9.89 22.01 7.92
N PHE A 195 -10.73 21.45 7.04
CA PHE A 195 -11.63 22.18 6.16
C PHE A 195 -13.07 22.25 6.67
N ALA A 196 -13.39 21.67 7.80
CA ALA A 196 -14.70 21.85 8.41
C ALA A 196 -14.83 23.29 8.93
N LYS A 197 -15.92 23.99 8.53
CA LYS A 197 -16.20 25.34 8.99
C LYS A 197 -17.09 25.34 10.22
N ARG A 198 -18.16 24.54 10.18
CA ARG A 198 -19.13 24.39 11.25
C ARG A 198 -20.02 23.18 11.01
N VAL A 199 -20.69 22.76 12.08
CA VAL A 199 -21.73 21.72 12.02
C VAL A 199 -23.07 22.39 12.27
N GLU A 200 -24.06 22.16 11.39
CA GLU A 200 -25.42 22.65 11.52
C GLU A 200 -26.39 21.45 11.53
N GLY A 201 -26.90 21.12 12.71
CA GLY A 201 -27.76 19.95 12.88
C GLY A 201 -27.06 18.65 12.52
N ASN A 202 -27.37 18.07 11.35
CA ASN A 202 -26.83 16.82 10.85
C ASN A 202 -25.94 17.01 9.62
N VAL A 203 -25.40 18.20 9.42
CA VAL A 203 -24.65 18.55 8.21
C VAL A 203 -23.36 19.26 8.60
N ILE A 204 -22.29 18.90 7.93
CA ILE A 204 -21.00 19.61 8.01
C ILE A 204 -20.91 20.58 6.84
N ILE A 205 -20.68 21.84 7.16
CA ILE A 205 -20.39 22.90 6.19
C ILE A 205 -18.87 23.00 6.02
N MET A 206 -18.38 22.83 4.79
CA MET A 206 -16.96 22.87 4.47
C MET A 206 -16.49 24.29 4.11
N LYS A 207 -15.22 24.60 4.41
CA LYS A 207 -14.55 25.83 3.91
C LYS A 207 -14.31 25.68 2.41
N GLY A 208 -14.63 26.71 1.64
CA GLY A 208 -14.33 26.74 0.20
C GLY A 208 -15.18 25.83 -0.68
N SER A 209 -16.09 25.07 -0.11
CA SER A 209 -17.02 24.19 -0.83
C SER A 209 -18.47 24.61 -0.57
N ILE A 210 -19.31 24.52 -1.61
CA ILE A 210 -20.75 24.74 -1.50
C ILE A 210 -21.44 23.46 -1.00
N GLN A 211 -20.73 22.35 -0.95
CA GLN A 211 -21.31 21.04 -0.64
C GLN A 211 -21.52 20.88 0.87
N GLU A 212 -22.77 20.58 1.24
CA GLU A 212 -23.16 20.17 2.57
C GLU A 212 -22.99 18.65 2.72
N ILE A 213 -22.23 18.22 3.74
CA ILE A 213 -21.94 16.80 3.95
C ILE A 213 -22.79 16.27 5.10
N PRO A 214 -23.67 15.27 4.85
CA PRO A 214 -24.53 14.73 5.89
C PRO A 214 -23.75 13.90 6.90
N ILE A 215 -24.12 14.01 8.18
CA ILE A 215 -23.62 13.15 9.25
C ILE A 215 -24.61 11.99 9.44
N GLY A 216 -24.14 10.76 9.27
CA GLY A 216 -24.96 9.57 9.49
C GLY A 216 -25.25 9.34 10.98
N ARG A 217 -26.43 8.80 11.31
CA ARG A 217 -26.86 8.60 12.71
C ARG A 217 -25.85 7.82 13.55
N GLN A 218 -25.18 6.82 12.96
CA GLN A 218 -24.18 5.96 13.62
C GLN A 218 -22.84 6.65 13.85
N TYR A 219 -22.58 7.81 13.25
CA TYR A 219 -21.31 8.56 13.32
C TYR A 219 -21.42 9.82 14.20
N ARG A 220 -22.48 9.97 15.00
CA ARG A 220 -22.72 11.16 15.85
C ARG A 220 -22.00 11.11 17.19
N SER A 221 -21.46 9.97 17.58
CA SER A 221 -20.80 9.76 18.87
C SER A 221 -19.27 9.84 18.77
N GLU A 222 -18.75 10.15 17.62
CA GLU A 222 -17.34 10.44 17.37
C GLU A 222 -17.18 11.95 17.07
#